data_371801d967fb5d722bddd7d2f7228c5e
#
_entry.id   371801d967fb5d722bddd7d2f7228c5e
#
_cell.length_a   1.000
_cell.length_b   1.000
_cell.length_c   1.000
_cell.angle_alpha   90.00
_cell.angle_beta   90.00
_cell.angle_gamma   90.00
#
_symmetry.space_group_name_H-M   'P 1'
#
loop_
_entity.id
_entity.type
_entity.pdbx_description
1 polymer ?
#
loop_
_entity_poly.entity_id
_entity_poly.type
_entity_poly.pdbx_seq_one_letter_code
_entity_poly.pdbx_strand_id
1 'polypeptide(L)'
;MGADRLLFSRRYRAALLDYLLGNGETGLSTAYELGRSAIDEDLGLLQIVRAHQRALNGVIETTANIGDSLKRLKAAEQFLMETLSPFEMTYRGYVALLDGDHGKRAERGAGSDGRKARRRV
;
A
#
# COMPACT_ATOMS: atom_id res chain seq x y z
N MET A 1 1.73 13.81 -13.48
CA MET A 1 0.94 13.93 -14.61
C MET A 1 0.65 12.62 -15.23
N GLY A 2 0.10 12.64 -16.41
CA GLY A 2 -0.31 11.43 -17.09
C GLY A 2 0.83 10.48 -17.37
N ALA A 3 1.96 11.02 -17.75
CA ALA A 3 3.11 10.19 -18.07
C ALA A 3 3.61 9.42 -16.85
N ASP A 4 3.62 10.05 -15.70
CA ASP A 4 4.07 9.40 -14.48
C ASP A 4 3.12 8.28 -14.07
N ARG A 5 1.83 8.52 -14.20
CA ARG A 5 0.85 7.50 -13.86
C ARG A 5 0.96 6.30 -14.80
N LEU A 6 1.17 6.57 -16.07
CA LEU A 6 1.28 5.51 -17.04
C LEU A 6 2.54 4.68 -16.81
N LEU A 7 3.64 5.34 -16.52
CA LEU A 7 4.88 4.65 -16.24
C LEU A 7 4.74 3.79 -14.98
N PHE A 8 4.14 4.34 -13.94
CA PHE A 8 3.92 3.58 -12.70
C PHE A 8 3.04 2.36 -12.99
N SER A 9 1.97 2.53 -13.76
CA SER A 9 1.08 1.44 -14.08
C SER A 9 1.80 0.31 -14.80
N ARG A 10 2.69 0.65 -15.72
CA ARG A 10 3.47 -0.36 -16.43
C ARG A 10 4.44 -1.08 -15.52
N ARG A 11 5.08 -0.34 -14.65
CA ARG A 11 6.03 -0.93 -13.70
C ARG A 11 5.31 -1.85 -12.72
N TYR A 12 4.14 -1.41 -12.27
CA TYR A 12 3.33 -2.20 -11.35
C TYR A 12 2.92 -3.52 -12.00
N ARG A 13 2.44 -3.43 -13.24
CA ARG A 13 2.00 -4.61 -13.97
C ARG A 13 3.13 -5.60 -14.16
N ALA A 14 4.28 -5.13 -14.57
CA ALA A 14 5.42 -5.99 -14.79
C ALA A 14 5.86 -6.67 -13.49
N ALA A 15 5.89 -5.91 -12.40
CA ALA A 15 6.29 -6.45 -11.12
C ALA A 15 5.27 -7.45 -10.58
N LEU A 16 4.00 -7.18 -10.76
CA LEU A 16 2.96 -8.10 -10.31
C LEU A 16 3.04 -9.42 -11.08
N LEU A 17 3.20 -9.33 -12.39
CA LEU A 17 3.32 -10.54 -13.19
C LEU A 17 4.54 -11.36 -12.78
N ASP A 18 5.64 -10.69 -12.52
CA ASP A 18 6.85 -11.37 -12.08
C ASP A 18 6.63 -12.07 -10.74
N TYR A 19 5.94 -11.43 -9.84
CA TYR A 19 5.62 -12.02 -8.54
C TYR A 19 4.74 -13.25 -8.72
N LEU A 20 3.72 -13.15 -9.58
CA LEU A 20 2.80 -14.25 -9.80
C LEU A 20 3.48 -15.43 -10.49
N LEU A 21 4.59 -15.21 -11.16
CA LEU A 21 5.35 -16.28 -11.78
C LEU A 21 6.33 -16.97 -10.82
N GLY A 22 6.34 -16.57 -9.57
CA GLY A 22 7.09 -17.32 -8.58
C GLY A 22 8.21 -16.62 -7.84
N ASN A 23 8.34 -15.31 -8.00
CA ASN A 23 9.42 -14.58 -7.32
C ASN A 23 8.99 -14.03 -5.98
N GLY A 24 8.54 -14.89 -5.10
CA GLY A 24 7.96 -14.59 -3.82
C GLY A 24 8.51 -13.42 -3.04
N GLU A 25 9.60 -13.63 -2.30
CA GLU A 25 10.11 -12.56 -1.45
C GLU A 25 10.64 -11.39 -2.22
N THR A 26 11.32 -11.65 -3.32
CA THR A 26 11.81 -10.59 -4.17
C THR A 26 10.65 -9.78 -4.74
N GLY A 27 9.57 -10.46 -5.11
CA GLY A 27 8.39 -9.79 -5.62
C GLY A 27 7.76 -8.87 -4.60
N LEU A 28 7.67 -9.31 -3.35
CA LEU A 28 7.08 -8.47 -2.30
C LEU A 28 7.98 -7.29 -1.97
N SER A 29 9.28 -7.48 -2.03
CA SER A 29 10.22 -6.40 -1.84
C SER A 29 10.03 -5.34 -2.94
N THR A 30 9.84 -5.79 -4.17
CA THR A 30 9.60 -4.87 -5.29
C THR A 30 8.27 -4.12 -5.08
N ALA A 31 7.25 -4.80 -4.57
CA ALA A 31 5.96 -4.16 -4.29
C ALA A 31 6.13 -3.03 -3.28
N TYR A 32 6.87 -3.28 -2.24
CA TYR A 32 7.13 -2.28 -1.21
C TYR A 32 7.84 -1.06 -1.81
N GLU A 33 8.85 -1.31 -2.64
CA GLU A 33 9.59 -0.22 -3.27
C GLU A 33 8.72 0.56 -4.26
N LEU A 34 7.81 -0.11 -4.94
CA LEU A 34 6.87 0.59 -5.80
C LEU A 34 5.98 1.54 -4.99
N GLY A 35 5.56 1.11 -3.83
CA GLY A 35 4.77 1.98 -2.95
C GLY A 35 5.57 3.19 -2.50
N ARG A 36 6.82 3.00 -2.13
CA ARG A 36 7.67 4.11 -1.75
C ARG A 36 7.89 5.07 -2.91
N SER A 37 8.11 4.51 -4.09
CA SER A 37 8.28 5.30 -5.30
C SER A 37 7.04 6.14 -5.58
N ALA A 38 5.87 5.57 -5.38
CA ALA A 38 4.62 6.29 -5.60
C ALA A 38 4.48 7.48 -4.66
N ILE A 39 4.88 7.32 -3.41
CA ILE A 39 4.88 8.43 -2.46
C ILE A 39 5.83 9.52 -2.93
N ASP A 40 7.03 9.14 -3.34
CA ASP A 40 8.02 10.11 -3.81
C ASP A 40 7.57 10.85 -5.05
N GLU A 41 6.80 10.19 -5.91
CA GLU A 41 6.31 10.78 -7.14
C GLU A 41 4.94 11.46 -6.94
N ASP A 42 4.49 11.52 -5.71
CA ASP A 42 3.24 12.16 -5.38
C ASP A 42 2.03 11.51 -6.05
N LEU A 43 2.06 10.21 -6.20
CA LEU A 43 0.93 9.47 -6.71
C LEU A 43 0.04 9.06 -5.54
N GLY A 44 -1.25 9.15 -5.73
CA GLY A 44 -2.19 8.82 -4.65
C GLY A 44 -2.55 7.35 -4.61
N LEU A 45 -3.19 6.96 -3.52
CA LEU A 45 -3.63 5.59 -3.33
C LEU A 45 -4.53 5.10 -4.45
N LEU A 46 -5.39 5.98 -4.94
CA LEU A 46 -6.31 5.61 -5.99
C LEU A 46 -5.60 5.23 -7.28
N GLN A 47 -4.47 5.87 -7.54
CA GLN A 47 -3.68 5.52 -8.72
C GLN A 47 -3.10 4.11 -8.60
N ILE A 48 -2.71 3.74 -7.40
CA ILE A 48 -2.18 2.40 -7.16
C ILE A 48 -3.28 1.37 -7.34
N VAL A 49 -4.46 1.63 -6.79
CA VAL A 49 -5.58 0.70 -6.91
C VAL A 49 -5.97 0.54 -8.37
N ARG A 50 -5.96 1.62 -9.14
CA ARG A 50 -6.27 1.53 -10.57
C ARG A 50 -5.24 0.73 -11.34
N ALA A 51 -3.96 0.92 -11.02
CA ALA A 51 -2.90 0.14 -11.65
C ALA A 51 -3.08 -1.34 -11.33
N HIS A 52 -3.43 -1.63 -10.08
CA HIS A 52 -3.66 -3.00 -9.65
C HIS A 52 -4.83 -3.62 -10.41
N GLN A 53 -5.93 -2.90 -10.54
CA GLN A 53 -7.10 -3.42 -11.24
C GLN A 53 -6.80 -3.72 -12.69
N ARG A 54 -6.08 -2.84 -13.36
CA ARG A 54 -5.72 -3.06 -14.75
C ARG A 54 -4.84 -4.29 -14.91
N ALA A 55 -3.85 -4.42 -14.04
CA ALA A 55 -2.96 -5.55 -14.10
C ALA A 55 -3.71 -6.85 -13.81
N LEU A 56 -4.57 -6.82 -12.81
CA LEU A 56 -5.32 -7.99 -12.41
C LEU A 56 -6.28 -8.46 -13.48
N ASN A 57 -6.96 -7.52 -14.15
CA ASN A 57 -7.86 -7.88 -15.25
C ASN A 57 -7.12 -8.63 -16.33
N GLY A 58 -5.91 -8.17 -16.67
CA GLY A 58 -5.12 -8.88 -17.67
C GLY A 58 -4.75 -10.29 -17.23
N VAL A 59 -4.41 -10.44 -15.95
CA VAL A 59 -4.06 -11.75 -15.42
C VAL A 59 -5.25 -12.70 -15.47
N ILE A 60 -6.41 -12.22 -15.05
CA ILE A 60 -7.61 -13.05 -15.03
C ILE A 60 -8.00 -13.47 -16.44
N GLU A 61 -7.92 -12.55 -17.38
CA GLU A 61 -8.30 -12.86 -18.75
C GLU A 61 -7.44 -13.92 -19.38
N THR A 62 -6.22 -14.07 -18.92
CA THR A 62 -5.31 -15.04 -19.49
C THR A 62 -5.23 -16.34 -18.70
N THR A 63 -5.98 -16.44 -17.60
CA THR A 63 -5.93 -17.64 -16.77
C THR A 63 -7.01 -18.61 -17.18
N ALA A 64 -6.63 -19.85 -17.42
CA ALA A 64 -7.54 -20.82 -18.01
C ALA A 64 -8.47 -21.49 -17.03
N ASN A 65 -8.12 -21.66 -15.79
CA ASN A 65 -9.01 -22.37 -14.88
C ASN A 65 -9.21 -21.58 -13.58
N ILE A 66 -10.34 -21.89 -12.93
CA ILE A 66 -10.76 -21.14 -11.76
C ILE A 66 -9.84 -21.32 -10.58
N GLY A 67 -9.31 -22.54 -10.39
CA GLY A 67 -8.40 -22.79 -9.28
C GLY A 67 -7.15 -21.92 -9.36
N ASP A 68 -6.57 -21.83 -10.54
CA ASP A 68 -5.41 -20.99 -10.75
C ASP A 68 -5.75 -19.52 -10.61
N SER A 69 -6.95 -19.12 -11.06
CA SER A 69 -7.39 -17.75 -10.89
C SER A 69 -7.49 -17.35 -9.43
N LEU A 70 -8.03 -18.23 -8.59
CA LEU A 70 -8.15 -17.95 -7.17
C LEU A 70 -6.79 -17.82 -6.50
N LYS A 71 -5.84 -18.67 -6.87
CA LYS A 71 -4.50 -18.58 -6.32
C LYS A 71 -3.85 -17.25 -6.71
N ARG A 72 -4.02 -16.86 -7.95
CA ARG A 72 -3.42 -15.63 -8.44
C ARG A 72 -4.07 -14.40 -7.82
N LEU A 73 -5.38 -14.47 -7.58
CA LEU A 73 -6.07 -13.37 -6.89
C LEU A 73 -5.52 -13.19 -5.49
N LYS A 74 -5.34 -14.27 -4.75
CA LYS A 74 -4.81 -14.17 -3.40
C LYS A 74 -3.38 -13.64 -3.38
N ALA A 75 -2.56 -14.11 -4.30
CA ALA A 75 -1.20 -13.62 -4.40
C ALA A 75 -1.18 -12.14 -4.78
N ALA A 76 -2.06 -11.75 -5.69
CA ALA A 76 -2.14 -10.36 -6.11
C ALA A 76 -2.58 -9.44 -4.97
N GLU A 77 -3.46 -9.93 -4.10
CA GLU A 77 -3.85 -9.16 -2.92
C GLU A 77 -2.66 -8.92 -2.00
N GLN A 78 -1.85 -9.93 -1.81
CA GLN A 78 -0.66 -9.81 -0.97
C GLN A 78 0.28 -8.76 -1.55
N PHE A 79 0.44 -8.77 -2.86
CA PHE A 79 1.28 -7.80 -3.56
C PHE A 79 0.75 -6.38 -3.34
N LEU A 80 -0.56 -6.21 -3.49
CA LEU A 80 -1.17 -4.90 -3.29
C LEU A 80 -0.97 -4.40 -1.86
N MET A 81 -1.18 -5.27 -0.89
CA MET A 81 -1.01 -4.89 0.51
C MET A 81 0.41 -4.44 0.78
N GLU A 82 1.37 -5.11 0.18
CA GLU A 82 2.76 -4.74 0.36
C GLU A 82 3.05 -3.39 -0.29
N THR A 83 2.45 -3.12 -1.45
CA THR A 83 2.61 -1.83 -2.12
C THR A 83 2.01 -0.70 -1.29
N LEU A 84 0.92 -0.97 -0.59
CA LEU A 84 0.27 0.05 0.23
C LEU A 84 0.94 0.24 1.59
N SER A 85 1.79 -0.68 1.98
CA SER A 85 2.44 -0.65 3.27
C SER A 85 3.20 0.65 3.55
N PRO A 86 4.01 1.19 2.62
CA PRO A 86 4.68 2.47 2.88
C PRO A 86 3.72 3.61 3.13
N PHE A 87 2.56 3.59 2.49
CA PHE A 87 1.56 4.64 2.71
C PHE A 87 1.02 4.56 4.13
N GLU A 88 0.74 3.37 4.60
CA GLU A 88 0.23 3.21 5.94
C GLU A 88 1.27 3.61 6.98
N MET A 89 2.51 3.25 6.77
CA MET A 89 3.58 3.63 7.67
C MET A 89 3.75 5.14 7.73
N THR A 90 3.65 5.80 6.58
CA THR A 90 3.73 7.25 6.52
C THR A 90 2.56 7.89 7.26
N TYR A 91 1.37 7.37 7.04
CA TYR A 91 0.16 7.87 7.68
C TYR A 91 0.24 7.70 9.20
N ARG A 92 0.67 6.52 9.65
CA ARG A 92 0.80 6.28 11.09
C ARG A 92 1.81 7.21 11.74
N GLY A 93 2.91 7.46 11.05
CA GLY A 93 3.90 8.39 11.53
C GLY A 93 3.32 9.79 11.71
N TYR A 94 2.53 10.22 10.73
CA TYR A 94 1.90 11.51 10.78
C TYR A 94 0.89 11.59 11.94
N VAL A 95 0.06 10.57 12.09
CA VAL A 95 -0.93 10.53 13.16
C VAL A 95 -0.25 10.52 14.52
N ALA A 96 0.83 9.78 14.65
CA ALA A 96 1.56 9.71 15.91
C ALA A 96 2.13 11.08 16.28
N LEU A 97 2.60 11.84 15.29
CA LEU A 97 3.08 13.19 15.57
C LEU A 97 1.96 14.09 16.06
N LEU A 98 0.80 14.02 15.43
CA LEU A 98 -0.34 14.82 15.85
C LEU A 98 -0.81 14.42 17.24
N ASP A 99 -0.86 13.14 17.53
CA ASP A 99 -1.27 12.66 18.82
C ASP A 99 -0.28 13.08 19.90
N GLY A 100 0.99 13.04 19.61
CA GLY A 100 2.01 13.46 20.52
C GLY A 100 1.84 14.92 20.87
N ASP A 101 1.57 15.78 19.88
CA ASP A 101 1.34 17.17 20.12
C ASP A 101 0.11 17.37 20.95
N HIS A 102 -0.96 16.71 20.67
CA HIS A 102 -2.18 16.81 21.44
C HIS A 102 -1.96 16.31 22.87
N GLY A 103 -1.25 15.25 23.04
CA GLY A 103 -0.95 14.73 24.35
C GLY A 103 -0.17 15.71 25.18
N LYS A 104 0.83 16.34 24.61
CA LYS A 104 1.63 17.31 25.32
C LYS A 104 0.79 18.51 25.73
N ARG A 105 -0.07 18.98 24.85
CA ARG A 105 -0.90 20.09 25.20
C ARG A 105 -1.88 19.74 26.31
N ALA A 106 -2.47 18.57 26.23
CA ALA A 106 -3.41 18.15 27.24
C ALA A 106 -2.74 18.04 28.61
N GLU A 107 -1.56 17.48 28.63
CA GLU A 107 -0.84 17.37 29.88
C GLU A 107 -0.56 18.71 30.49
N ARG A 108 -0.13 19.68 29.68
CA ARG A 108 0.16 20.97 30.22
C ARG A 108 -1.10 21.66 30.70
N GLY A 109 -2.20 21.48 30.03
CA GLY A 109 -3.41 22.18 30.36
C GLY A 109 -4.23 21.53 31.41
N ALA A 110 -4.42 20.26 31.33
CA ALA A 110 -5.35 19.62 32.17
C ALA A 110 -4.78 18.80 33.25
N GLY A 111 -3.61 18.63 33.30
CA GLY A 111 -3.15 17.76 34.28
C GLY A 111 -3.24 16.40 33.84
N SER A 112 -3.80 15.53 34.41
CA SER A 112 -3.62 14.29 34.10
C SER A 112 -4.66 13.49 33.64
N ASP A 113 -5.77 13.86 33.68
CA ASP A 113 -6.70 13.03 33.33
C ASP A 113 -6.81 12.58 32.09
N GLY A 114 -6.66 13.27 31.23
CA GLY A 114 -6.91 12.83 29.93
C GLY A 114 -6.24 11.68 29.55
N ARG A 115 -5.19 11.44 29.98
CA ARG A 115 -4.54 10.53 29.40
C ARG A 115 -5.02 9.30 29.40
N LYS A 116 -5.65 8.92 30.23
CA LYS A 116 -6.01 7.70 30.18
C LYS A 116 -6.87 7.38 29.22
N ALA A 117 -7.60 8.10 28.97
CA ALA A 117 -8.51 7.76 28.08
C ALA A 117 -7.99 7.35 26.86
N ARG A 118 -7.46 7.50 26.44
CA ARG A 118 -7.21 7.27 25.28
C ARG A 118 -6.59 6.27 24.97
N ARG A 119 -6.48 5.75 25.22
CA ARG A 119 -5.88 4.94 24.87
C ARG A 119 -6.23 4.05 24.26
N ARG A 120 -6.88 3.95 24.04
CA ARG A 120 -7.25 3.24 23.46
C ARG A 120 -6.91 2.62 22.69
N VAL A 121 -6.68 2.34 22.47
CA VAL A 121 -6.38 1.83 21.75
C VAL A 121 -6.32 1.33 21.33
#